data_57b67c1b9d9ae332fd4e6f605dd0e51c
#
_entry.id   57b67c1b9d9ae332fd4e6f605dd0e51c
#
_cell.length_a   1.000
_cell.length_b   1.000
_cell.length_c   1.000
_cell.angle_alpha   90.00
_cell.angle_beta   90.00
_cell.angle_gamma   90.00
#
_symmetry.space_group_name_H-M   'P 1'
#
loop_
_entity.id
_entity.type
_entity.pdbx_description
1 polymer ?
#
loop_
_entity_poly.entity_id
_entity_poly.type
_entity_poly.pdbx_seq_one_letter_code
_entity_poly.pdbx_strand_id
1 'polypeptide(L)'
;MKVITLGTGAAVPTLRRGHPAVALWWEGNYFLFDCGEGTQIQYRRAGLKFSRLSAIFISHLHGDHILGIMGFLMSLELAEREKPLKIYGPTGIKEYIETSKRLMCTLFNFDITIHEITEEFLLIEEGYTIRSLPLEHRVFSLGYSFTEHDRPGKFNIEKAKELGIPEGPLYGKLQK
;
A
#
# COMPACT_ATOMS: atom_id res chain seq x y z
N MET A 1 3.58 -9.81 8.01
CA MET A 1 2.90 -9.33 6.80
C MET A 1 1.61 -10.11 6.54
N LYS A 2 0.52 -9.45 6.05
CA LYS A 2 -0.75 -10.09 5.61
C LYS A 2 -1.25 -9.41 4.34
N VAL A 3 -1.72 -10.20 3.38
CA VAL A 3 -2.37 -9.71 2.15
C VAL A 3 -3.88 -9.90 2.30
N ILE A 4 -4.65 -8.86 1.99
CA ILE A 4 -6.10 -8.82 2.15
C ILE A 4 -6.69 -8.38 0.80
N THR A 5 -7.37 -9.28 0.11
CA THR A 5 -8.07 -8.97 -1.14
C THR A 5 -9.38 -8.24 -0.82
N LEU A 6 -9.52 -7.03 -1.33
CA LEU A 6 -10.72 -6.19 -1.16
C LEU A 6 -11.65 -6.29 -2.37
N GLY A 7 -11.08 -6.51 -3.54
CA GLY A 7 -11.81 -6.70 -4.78
C GLY A 7 -11.01 -7.45 -5.83
N THR A 8 -11.68 -8.29 -6.62
CA THR A 8 -11.06 -9.17 -7.62
C THR A 8 -11.88 -9.24 -8.92
N GLY A 9 -12.88 -8.38 -9.08
CA GLY A 9 -13.65 -8.26 -10.32
C GLY A 9 -12.88 -7.45 -11.35
N ALA A 10 -12.97 -7.80 -12.63
CA ALA A 10 -12.38 -7.04 -13.73
C ALA A 10 -13.49 -6.38 -14.56
N ALA A 11 -13.19 -5.20 -15.10
CA ALA A 11 -14.01 -4.39 -15.99
C ALA A 11 -15.40 -3.98 -15.45
N VAL A 12 -16.21 -4.91 -14.95
CA VAL A 12 -17.55 -4.64 -14.40
C VAL A 12 -17.67 -5.21 -13.00
N PRO A 13 -18.04 -4.41 -11.99
CA PRO A 13 -18.23 -4.92 -10.63
C PRO A 13 -19.50 -5.80 -10.59
N THR A 14 -19.50 -6.76 -9.69
CA THR A 14 -20.67 -7.60 -9.41
C THR A 14 -21.13 -7.39 -7.97
N LEU A 15 -22.34 -7.85 -7.63
CA LEU A 15 -22.82 -7.80 -6.26
C LEU A 15 -21.94 -8.58 -5.25
N ARG A 16 -21.13 -9.52 -5.76
CA ARG A 16 -20.26 -10.39 -4.94
C ARG A 16 -18.78 -10.03 -5.03
N ARG A 17 -18.34 -9.30 -6.07
CA ARG A 17 -16.95 -8.95 -6.31
C ARG A 17 -16.84 -7.48 -6.69
N GLY A 18 -16.19 -6.70 -5.85
CA GLY A 18 -15.75 -5.34 -6.19
C GLY A 18 -14.58 -5.35 -7.17
N HIS A 19 -14.27 -4.20 -7.71
CA HIS A 19 -13.13 -3.95 -8.59
C HIS A 19 -11.78 -4.20 -7.89
N PRO A 20 -10.68 -4.32 -8.65
CA PRO A 20 -9.36 -4.63 -8.10
C PRO A 20 -8.95 -3.69 -6.97
N ALA A 21 -8.66 -4.28 -5.84
CA ALA A 21 -8.04 -3.61 -4.71
C ALA A 21 -7.45 -4.64 -3.76
N VAL A 22 -6.21 -4.45 -3.35
CA VAL A 22 -5.51 -5.31 -2.40
C VAL A 22 -4.91 -4.45 -1.31
N ALA A 23 -5.21 -4.77 -0.05
CA ALA A 23 -4.53 -4.16 1.10
C ALA A 23 -3.46 -5.11 1.62
N LEU A 24 -2.27 -4.57 1.83
CA LEU A 24 -1.18 -5.26 2.51
C LEU A 24 -1.04 -4.67 3.91
N TRP A 25 -1.11 -5.51 4.93
CA TRP A 25 -0.83 -5.14 6.30
C TRP A 25 0.61 -5.49 6.66
N TRP A 26 1.34 -4.51 7.18
CA TRP A 26 2.69 -4.68 7.68
C TRP A 26 2.93 -3.76 8.88
N GLU A 27 3.30 -4.34 10.01
CA GLU A 27 3.64 -3.63 11.26
C GLU A 27 2.67 -2.54 11.68
N GLY A 28 1.37 -2.84 11.61
CA GLY A 28 0.33 -1.92 12.02
C GLY A 28 -0.07 -0.90 10.96
N ASN A 29 0.58 -0.87 9.80
CA ASN A 29 0.29 -0.02 8.68
C ASN A 29 -0.38 -0.80 7.54
N TYR A 30 -1.10 -0.08 6.68
CA TYR A 30 -1.69 -0.62 5.46
C TYR A 30 -1.11 0.08 4.24
N PHE A 31 -0.91 -0.70 3.20
CA PHE A 31 -0.58 -0.25 1.85
C PHE A 31 -1.70 -0.74 0.93
N LEU A 32 -2.27 0.14 0.12
CA LEU A 32 -3.35 -0.20 -0.80
C LEU A 32 -2.79 -0.27 -2.22
N PHE A 33 -3.01 -1.38 -2.90
CA PHE A 33 -2.66 -1.60 -4.30
C PHE A 33 -3.94 -1.66 -5.12
N ASP A 34 -4.07 -0.72 -6.05
CA ASP A 34 -5.26 -0.35 -6.79
C ASP A 34 -6.43 0.12 -5.90
N CYS A 35 -7.29 0.91 -6.49
CA CYS A 35 -8.44 1.50 -5.82
C CYS A 35 -9.64 1.57 -6.78
N GLY A 36 -10.16 0.42 -7.15
CA GLY A 36 -11.34 0.32 -7.99
C GLY A 36 -12.60 0.79 -7.26
N GLU A 37 -13.68 0.90 -8.00
CA GLU A 37 -14.96 1.39 -7.48
C GLU A 37 -15.42 0.59 -6.25
N GLY A 38 -15.84 1.30 -5.19
CA GLY A 38 -16.35 0.69 -3.96
C GLY A 38 -15.26 0.17 -3.01
N THR A 39 -13.98 0.40 -3.29
CA THR A 39 -12.86 -0.03 -2.43
C THR A 39 -13.02 0.44 -0.99
N GLN A 40 -13.49 1.68 -0.74
CA GLN A 40 -13.72 2.20 0.62
C GLN A 40 -14.75 1.37 1.40
N ILE A 41 -15.73 0.79 0.72
CA ILE A 41 -16.74 -0.07 1.35
C ILE A 41 -16.09 -1.39 1.77
N GLN A 42 -15.31 -2.01 0.89
CA GLN A 42 -14.62 -3.26 1.18
C GLN A 42 -13.54 -3.09 2.25
N TYR A 43 -12.83 -1.95 2.23
CA TYR A 43 -11.83 -1.59 3.23
C TYR A 43 -12.46 -1.54 4.64
N ARG A 44 -13.63 -0.90 4.76
CA ARG A 44 -14.40 -0.86 6.03
C ARG A 44 -14.94 -2.23 6.42
N ARG A 45 -15.49 -3.01 5.48
CA ARG A 45 -15.98 -4.38 5.72
C ARG A 45 -14.89 -5.30 6.24
N ALA A 46 -13.67 -5.14 5.75
CA ALA A 46 -12.50 -5.88 6.22
C ALA A 46 -11.98 -5.39 7.60
N GLY A 47 -12.62 -4.40 8.22
CA GLY A 47 -12.22 -3.85 9.53
C GLY A 47 -10.92 -3.05 9.51
N LEU A 48 -10.48 -2.58 8.32
CA LEU A 48 -9.23 -1.85 8.17
C LEU A 48 -9.40 -0.39 8.62
N LYS A 49 -8.41 0.12 9.34
CA LYS A 49 -8.45 1.48 9.89
C LYS A 49 -7.86 2.49 8.89
N PHE A 50 -8.64 3.48 8.46
CA PHE A 50 -8.20 4.56 7.58
C PHE A 50 -6.99 5.33 8.12
N SER A 51 -6.92 5.55 9.43
CA SER A 51 -5.80 6.23 10.09
C SER A 51 -4.45 5.50 9.98
N ARG A 52 -4.45 4.21 9.60
CA ARG A 52 -3.26 3.38 9.45
C ARG A 52 -2.83 3.15 7.99
N LEU A 53 -3.53 3.74 7.03
CA LEU A 53 -3.12 3.69 5.63
C LEU A 53 -1.87 4.56 5.43
N SER A 54 -0.80 3.99 4.91
CA SER A 54 0.47 4.69 4.67
C SER A 54 0.61 5.18 3.24
N ALA A 55 0.20 4.38 2.26
CA ALA A 55 0.29 4.76 0.86
C ALA A 55 -0.72 3.98 -0.01
N ILE A 56 -0.99 4.56 -1.19
CA ILE A 56 -1.77 3.94 -2.28
C ILE A 56 -0.86 3.78 -3.49
N PHE A 57 -0.88 2.62 -4.12
CA PHE A 57 -0.12 2.28 -5.32
C PHE A 57 -1.10 1.89 -6.43
N ILE A 58 -1.10 2.63 -7.53
CA ILE A 58 -1.97 2.37 -8.67
C ILE A 58 -1.16 1.72 -9.79
N SER A 59 -1.62 0.56 -10.22
CA SER A 59 -0.96 -0.19 -11.28
C SER A 59 -1.10 0.48 -12.65
N HIS A 60 -2.30 0.92 -13.01
CA HIS A 60 -2.59 1.61 -14.26
C HIS A 60 -3.93 2.36 -14.19
N LEU A 61 -4.22 3.17 -15.23
CA LEU A 61 -5.37 4.09 -15.20
C LEU A 61 -6.66 3.53 -15.85
N HIS A 62 -6.82 2.21 -15.98
CA HIS A 62 -8.13 1.67 -16.33
C HIS A 62 -9.13 1.91 -15.20
N GLY A 63 -10.40 2.15 -15.57
CA GLY A 63 -11.43 2.57 -14.64
C GLY A 63 -11.61 1.63 -13.44
N ASP A 64 -11.57 0.33 -13.68
CA ASP A 64 -11.72 -0.69 -12.63
C ASP A 64 -10.57 -0.68 -11.60
N HIS A 65 -9.44 -0.01 -11.88
CA HIS A 65 -8.32 0.14 -10.96
C HIS A 65 -8.27 1.50 -10.25
N ILE A 66 -8.96 2.53 -10.77
CA ILE A 66 -8.80 3.92 -10.28
C ILE A 66 -10.10 4.61 -9.88
N LEU A 67 -11.27 4.21 -10.38
CA LEU A 67 -12.52 4.95 -10.17
C LEU A 67 -12.93 5.10 -8.70
N GLY A 68 -12.45 4.25 -7.81
CA GLY A 68 -12.72 4.34 -6.37
C GLY A 68 -11.88 5.37 -5.63
N ILE A 69 -10.79 5.90 -6.22
CA ILE A 69 -9.81 6.68 -5.47
C ILE A 69 -10.40 7.95 -4.86
N MET A 70 -11.23 8.69 -5.58
CA MET A 70 -11.83 9.92 -5.07
C MET A 70 -12.79 9.63 -3.92
N GLY A 71 -13.67 8.65 -4.03
CA GLY A 71 -14.56 8.23 -2.94
C GLY A 71 -13.79 7.69 -1.73
N PHE A 72 -12.65 7.05 -1.97
CA PHE A 72 -11.76 6.59 -0.91
C PHE A 72 -11.09 7.76 -0.18
N LEU A 73 -10.55 8.75 -0.90
CA LEU A 73 -9.95 9.97 -0.34
C LEU A 73 -10.97 10.79 0.47
N MET A 74 -12.19 10.94 -0.05
CA MET A 74 -13.29 11.60 0.68
C MET A 74 -13.66 10.84 1.97
N SER A 75 -13.56 9.51 1.95
CA SER A 75 -13.79 8.69 3.15
C SER A 75 -12.68 8.85 4.18
N LEU A 76 -11.43 9.09 3.76
CA LEU A 76 -10.31 9.42 4.65
C LEU A 76 -10.52 10.80 5.31
N GLU A 77 -10.98 11.80 4.54
CA GLU A 77 -11.32 13.13 5.05
C GLU A 77 -12.42 13.07 6.10
N LEU A 78 -13.54 12.39 5.80
CA LEU A 78 -14.66 12.21 6.72
C LEU A 78 -14.31 11.38 7.96
N ALA A 79 -13.22 10.60 7.89
CA ALA A 79 -12.66 9.88 9.04
C ALA A 79 -11.62 10.71 9.80
N GLU A 80 -11.58 12.03 9.57
CA GLU A 80 -10.72 13.01 10.24
C GLU A 80 -9.23 12.60 10.18
N ARG A 81 -8.77 12.21 8.98
CA ARG A 81 -7.37 11.87 8.78
C ARG A 81 -6.48 13.11 8.89
N GLU A 82 -5.46 13.05 9.74
CA GLU A 82 -4.44 14.11 9.87
C GLU A 82 -3.11 13.73 9.19
N LYS A 83 -2.80 12.43 9.11
CA LYS A 83 -1.52 11.95 8.59
C LYS A 83 -1.42 12.16 7.08
N PRO A 84 -0.27 12.63 6.57
CA PRO A 84 -0.02 12.70 5.13
C PRO A 84 -0.27 11.36 4.43
N LEU A 85 -0.68 11.42 3.17
CA LEU A 85 -0.89 10.25 2.31
C LEU A 85 -0.01 10.36 1.07
N LYS A 86 0.75 9.31 0.80
CA LYS A 86 1.52 9.18 -0.45
C LYS A 86 0.71 8.35 -1.45
N ILE A 87 0.64 8.82 -2.70
CA ILE A 87 0.01 8.10 -3.80
C ILE A 87 1.05 7.91 -4.90
N TYR A 88 1.22 6.69 -5.34
CA TYR A 88 2.14 6.30 -6.39
C TYR A 88 1.36 5.70 -7.55
N GLY A 89 1.69 6.06 -8.78
CA GLY A 89 1.03 5.49 -9.95
C GLY A 89 1.62 6.01 -11.26
N PRO A 90 1.08 5.58 -12.41
CA PRO A 90 1.57 6.01 -13.71
C PRO A 90 1.25 7.49 -13.98
N THR A 91 1.94 8.07 -14.97
CA THR A 91 1.65 9.41 -15.48
C THR A 91 0.16 9.59 -15.79
N GLY A 92 -0.40 10.73 -15.37
CA GLY A 92 -1.83 11.05 -15.48
C GLY A 92 -2.61 10.85 -14.17
N ILE A 93 -2.06 10.12 -13.17
CA ILE A 93 -2.73 9.95 -11.87
C ILE A 93 -2.89 11.28 -11.13
N LYS A 94 -1.88 12.16 -11.22
CA LYS A 94 -1.93 13.48 -10.61
C LYS A 94 -2.99 14.36 -11.27
N GLU A 95 -3.01 14.41 -12.58
CA GLU A 95 -4.01 15.17 -13.35
C GLU A 95 -5.43 14.69 -13.02
N TYR A 96 -5.64 13.37 -12.99
CA TYR A 96 -6.93 12.77 -12.64
C TYR A 96 -7.42 13.22 -11.25
N ILE A 97 -6.56 13.11 -10.23
CA ILE A 97 -6.92 13.46 -8.85
C ILE A 97 -7.16 14.98 -8.72
N GLU A 98 -6.26 15.83 -9.23
CA GLU A 98 -6.38 17.28 -9.09
C GLU A 98 -7.58 17.83 -9.90
N THR A 99 -7.84 17.30 -11.09
CA THR A 99 -9.02 17.66 -11.85
C THR A 99 -10.30 17.24 -11.15
N SER A 100 -10.33 16.02 -10.61
CA SER A 100 -11.48 15.53 -9.85
C SER A 100 -11.74 16.36 -8.60
N LYS A 101 -10.69 16.70 -7.82
CA LYS A 101 -10.79 17.62 -6.67
C LYS A 101 -11.42 18.95 -7.06
N ARG A 102 -10.90 19.56 -8.13
CA ARG A 102 -11.38 20.87 -8.63
C ARG A 102 -12.84 20.81 -9.05
N LEU A 103 -13.23 19.80 -9.84
CA LEU A 103 -14.60 19.64 -10.35
C LEU A 103 -15.62 19.30 -9.25
N MET A 104 -15.20 18.54 -8.25
CA MET A 104 -16.04 18.16 -7.10
C MET A 104 -16.01 19.22 -5.98
N CYS A 105 -15.25 20.33 -6.15
CA CYS A 105 -15.05 21.34 -5.12
C CYS A 105 -14.60 20.74 -3.78
N THR A 106 -13.77 19.69 -3.82
CA THR A 106 -13.36 18.95 -2.63
C THR A 106 -12.01 19.47 -2.12
N LEU A 107 -11.95 19.73 -0.81
CA LEU A 107 -10.72 20.02 -0.08
C LEU A 107 -10.41 18.87 0.88
N PHE A 108 -9.14 18.63 1.13
CA PHE A 108 -8.67 17.68 2.12
C PHE A 108 -7.85 18.40 3.17
N ASN A 109 -8.10 18.10 4.45
CA ASN A 109 -7.37 18.66 5.60
C ASN A 109 -6.05 17.94 5.89
N PHE A 110 -5.72 16.93 5.09
CA PHE A 110 -4.44 16.21 5.17
C PHE A 110 -3.66 16.35 3.87
N ASP A 111 -2.34 16.33 3.97
CA ASP A 111 -1.46 16.44 2.81
C ASP A 111 -1.51 15.18 1.95
N ILE A 112 -1.64 15.38 0.64
CA ILE A 112 -1.56 14.31 -0.36
C ILE A 112 -0.36 14.60 -1.27
N THR A 113 0.62 13.70 -1.26
CA THR A 113 1.76 13.76 -2.17
C THR A 113 1.59 12.69 -3.25
N ILE A 114 1.61 13.11 -4.52
CA ILE A 114 1.41 12.22 -5.67
C ILE A 114 2.73 12.09 -6.42
N HIS A 115 3.19 10.85 -6.58
CA HIS A 115 4.40 10.47 -7.30
C HIS A 115 4.03 9.73 -8.58
N GLU A 116 4.29 10.34 -9.73
CA GLU A 116 4.11 9.69 -11.02
C GLU A 116 5.35 8.89 -11.39
N ILE A 117 5.13 7.63 -11.76
CA ILE A 117 6.17 6.65 -12.09
C ILE A 117 6.13 6.41 -13.60
N THR A 118 7.26 6.65 -14.28
CA THR A 118 7.42 6.49 -15.74
C THR A 118 8.32 5.31 -16.13
N GLU A 119 9.06 4.78 -15.16
CA GLU A 119 10.04 3.71 -15.36
C GLU A 119 10.13 2.84 -14.09
N GLU A 120 11.18 2.06 -13.95
CA GLU A 120 11.42 1.34 -12.70
C GLU A 120 11.56 2.31 -11.53
N PHE A 121 10.89 2.00 -10.43
CA PHE A 121 10.89 2.82 -9.22
C PHE A 121 11.23 1.96 -8.00
N LEU A 122 12.01 2.53 -7.08
CA LEU A 122 12.40 1.89 -5.84
C LEU A 122 12.16 2.83 -4.66
N LEU A 123 11.31 2.40 -3.74
CA LEU A 123 11.08 3.05 -2.45
C LEU A 123 11.71 2.20 -1.35
N ILE A 124 12.75 2.73 -0.73
CA ILE A 124 13.44 2.09 0.39
C ILE A 124 13.04 2.82 1.66
N GLU A 125 12.43 2.12 2.58
CA GLU A 125 12.01 2.62 3.90
C GLU A 125 12.62 1.74 5.00
N GLU A 126 12.53 2.17 6.25
CA GLU A 126 13.01 1.36 7.36
C GLU A 126 12.21 0.04 7.46
N GLY A 127 12.89 -1.06 7.25
CA GLY A 127 12.36 -2.42 7.37
C GLY A 127 11.65 -2.99 6.15
N TYR A 128 11.47 -2.23 5.07
CA TYR A 128 10.92 -2.75 3.81
C TYR A 128 11.37 -1.97 2.57
N THR A 129 11.22 -2.62 1.43
CA THR A 129 11.41 -2.01 0.11
C THR A 129 10.18 -2.27 -0.74
N ILE A 130 9.69 -1.25 -1.45
CA ILE A 130 8.69 -1.41 -2.51
C ILE A 130 9.37 -1.10 -3.85
N ARG A 131 9.28 -2.02 -4.78
CA ARG A 131 9.79 -1.88 -6.14
C ARG A 131 8.63 -1.93 -7.11
N SER A 132 8.64 -1.07 -8.12
CA SER A 132 7.76 -1.20 -9.26
C SER A 132 8.54 -1.41 -10.54
N LEU A 133 7.95 -2.17 -11.46
CA LEU A 133 8.47 -2.46 -12.78
C LEU A 133 7.36 -2.25 -13.82
N PRO A 134 7.68 -1.66 -14.98
CA PRO A 134 6.75 -1.62 -16.11
C PRO A 134 6.36 -3.05 -16.53
N LEU A 135 5.08 -3.21 -16.85
CA LEU A 135 4.51 -4.45 -17.35
C LEU A 135 3.96 -4.25 -18.76
N GLU A 136 4.00 -5.30 -19.57
CA GLU A 136 3.39 -5.31 -20.88
C GLU A 136 1.86 -5.34 -20.76
N HIS A 137 1.22 -4.28 -21.23
CA HIS A 137 -0.22 -4.12 -21.27
C HIS A 137 -0.61 -3.09 -22.35
N ARG A 138 -1.93 -2.92 -22.63
CA ARG A 138 -2.41 -1.94 -23.63
C ARG A 138 -2.14 -0.49 -23.24
N VAL A 139 -2.07 -0.21 -21.95
CA VAL A 139 -1.69 1.09 -21.36
C VAL A 139 -0.46 0.87 -20.48
N PHE A 140 0.28 1.93 -20.21
CA PHE A 140 1.41 1.85 -19.29
C PHE A 140 0.95 1.32 -17.92
N SER A 141 1.54 0.22 -17.51
CA SER A 141 1.15 -0.52 -16.31
C SER A 141 2.37 -0.86 -15.46
N LEU A 142 2.17 -0.86 -14.15
CA LEU A 142 3.19 -1.11 -13.13
C LEU A 142 2.85 -2.36 -12.33
N GLY A 143 3.80 -3.28 -12.24
CA GLY A 143 3.79 -4.33 -11.24
C GLY A 143 4.51 -3.85 -9.98
N TYR A 144 4.02 -4.24 -8.81
CA TYR A 144 4.61 -3.88 -7.52
C TYR A 144 5.07 -5.10 -6.75
N SER A 145 6.23 -5.00 -6.10
CA SER A 145 6.67 -5.96 -5.09
C SER A 145 6.92 -5.26 -3.76
N PHE A 146 6.60 -5.95 -2.67
CA PHE A 146 6.89 -5.51 -1.30
C PHE A 146 7.81 -6.54 -0.66
N THR A 147 8.98 -6.11 -0.21
CA THR A 147 10.00 -6.96 0.39
C THR A 147 10.32 -6.48 1.79
N GLU A 148 10.12 -7.33 2.80
CA GLU A 148 10.60 -7.06 4.16
C GLU A 148 12.12 -7.21 4.20
N HIS A 149 12.78 -6.29 4.91
CA HIS A 149 14.21 -6.42 5.15
C HIS A 149 14.48 -7.51 6.19
N ASP A 150 15.62 -8.16 6.03
CA ASP A 150 16.09 -9.15 7.00
C ASP A 150 16.22 -8.51 8.38
N ARG A 151 15.79 -9.26 9.38
CA ARG A 151 15.92 -8.87 10.80
C ARG A 151 16.71 -9.92 11.54
N PRO A 152 17.48 -9.50 12.54
CA PRO A 152 18.10 -10.47 13.43
C PRO A 152 17.05 -11.43 13.97
N GLY A 153 17.31 -12.72 13.84
CA GLY A 153 16.45 -13.77 14.37
C GLY A 153 16.31 -13.68 15.90
N LYS A 154 15.30 -14.32 16.46
CA LYS A 154 15.23 -14.52 17.91
C LYS A 154 16.44 -15.34 18.32
N PHE A 155 17.30 -14.77 19.18
CA PHE A 155 18.45 -15.49 19.69
C PHE A 155 17.99 -16.70 20.52
N ASN A 156 18.47 -17.88 20.15
CA ASN A 156 18.13 -19.13 20.86
C ASN A 156 19.16 -19.38 21.95
N ILE A 157 18.84 -18.93 23.17
CA ILE A 157 19.72 -19.05 24.35
C ILE A 157 19.98 -20.53 24.69
N GLU A 158 18.96 -21.39 24.57
CA GLU A 158 19.10 -22.82 24.88
C GLU A 158 20.11 -23.49 23.93
N LYS A 159 19.97 -23.19 22.64
CA LYS A 159 20.89 -23.67 21.61
C LYS A 159 22.32 -23.17 21.84
N ALA A 160 22.49 -21.93 22.26
CA ALA A 160 23.81 -21.37 22.58
C ALA A 160 24.42 -22.09 23.79
N LYS A 161 23.65 -22.41 24.83
CA LYS A 161 24.09 -23.17 25.98
C LYS A 161 24.47 -24.61 25.60
N GLU A 162 23.66 -25.31 24.80
CA GLU A 162 23.98 -26.63 24.27
C GLU A 162 25.30 -26.65 23.49
N LEU A 163 25.60 -25.57 22.76
CA LEU A 163 26.87 -25.41 22.02
C LEU A 163 28.05 -24.95 22.90
N GLY A 164 27.84 -24.83 24.22
CA GLY A 164 28.90 -24.44 25.16
C GLY A 164 29.31 -22.97 25.07
N ILE A 165 28.44 -22.10 24.46
CA ILE A 165 28.74 -20.68 24.36
C ILE A 165 28.33 -20.00 25.67
N PRO A 166 29.29 -19.37 26.41
CA PRO A 166 28.99 -18.77 27.69
C PRO A 166 28.10 -17.54 27.56
N GLU A 167 27.22 -17.35 28.55
CA GLU A 167 26.40 -16.16 28.62
C GLU A 167 27.26 -14.90 28.72
N GLY A 168 26.95 -13.88 27.88
CA GLY A 168 27.71 -12.64 27.90
C GLY A 168 27.67 -11.87 26.56
N PRO A 169 28.62 -10.95 26.34
CA PRO A 169 28.66 -10.09 25.14
C PRO A 169 28.71 -10.85 23.82
N LEU A 170 29.12 -12.14 23.83
CA LEU A 170 29.12 -12.99 22.64
C LEU A 170 27.72 -13.25 22.10
N TYR A 171 26.68 -13.31 22.96
CA TYR A 171 25.31 -13.49 22.55
C TYR A 171 24.81 -12.35 21.64
N GLY A 172 25.19 -11.09 21.96
CA GLY A 172 24.88 -9.94 21.13
C GLY A 172 25.60 -9.90 19.77
N LYS A 173 26.79 -10.57 19.69
CA LYS A 173 27.51 -10.71 18.41
C LYS A 173 26.90 -11.78 17.51
N LEU A 174 26.35 -12.84 18.10
CA LEU A 174 25.71 -13.94 17.37
C LEU A 174 24.29 -13.62 16.89
N GLN A 175 23.69 -12.55 17.41
CA GLN A 175 22.36 -12.06 17.02
C GLN A 175 22.40 -11.11 15.81
N LYS A 176 23.56 -10.62 15.44
CA LYS A 176 23.78 -9.74 14.29
C LYS A 176 24.14 -10.57 13.06
#